data_43ea7f1c0a056c4e91dfa5e4e397e28a
#
_entry.id   43ea7f1c0a056c4e91dfa5e4e397e28a
#
_cell.length_a   1.000
_cell.length_b   1.000
_cell.length_c   1.000
_cell.angle_alpha   90.00
_cell.angle_beta   90.00
_cell.angle_gamma   90.00
#
_symmetry.space_group_name_H-M   'P 1'
#
loop_
_entity.id
_entity.type
_entity.pdbx_description
1 polymer ?
#
loop_
_entity_poly.entity_id
_entity_poly.type
_entity_poly.pdbx_seq_one_letter_code
_entity_poly.pdbx_strand_id
1 'polypeptide(L)'
;MHRLAAAMLLCLALAHAQDAKPEGSLTSNPVYEKSCAKCHGKTAEGRFMAGPSLLSGKATAMSTTDLRNIITNGKRHMPKFDEKLSSAEIDVLVDQLQAQNKKK
;
A
#
# COMPACT_ATOMS: atom_id res chain seq x y z
N MET A 1 39.90 39.97 10.42
CA MET A 1 39.53 39.54 10.16
C MET A 1 38.80 38.70 9.79
N HIS A 2 38.41 38.50 9.77
CA HIS A 2 37.61 37.83 9.43
C HIS A 2 37.06 36.91 9.35
N ARG A 3 36.58 36.55 9.26
CA ARG A 3 36.06 35.75 9.05
C ARG A 3 35.20 35.04 8.76
N LEU A 4 34.76 34.73 8.66
CA LEU A 4 34.00 34.11 8.30
C LEU A 4 33.37 33.31 8.15
N ALA A 5 32.92 32.87 8.04
CA ALA A 5 32.37 32.24 7.81
C ALA A 5 31.64 31.52 7.51
N ALA A 6 31.15 31.08 7.32
CA ALA A 6 30.44 30.51 6.99
C ALA A 6 29.76 29.62 6.89
N ALA A 7 29.29 29.29 6.84
CA ALA A 7 28.63 28.63 6.67
C ALA A 7 28.00 27.79 6.43
N MET A 8 27.63 27.49 6.30
CA MET A 8 27.02 26.82 5.94
C MET A 8 26.30 25.94 5.87
N LEU A 9 25.90 25.72 5.87
CA LEU A 9 25.20 24.98 5.65
C LEU A 9 24.54 24.18 5.43
N LEU A 10 24.10 23.79 5.33
CA LEU A 10 23.45 23.07 4.96
C LEU A 10 22.69 22.29 4.85
N CYS A 11 22.18 21.93 4.72
CA CYS A 11 21.41 21.27 4.49
C CYS A 11 20.96 20.44 4.22
N LEU A 12 20.67 20.07 4.14
CA LEU A 12 20.20 19.36 3.74
C LEU A 12 19.52 18.50 3.75
N ALA A 13 19.03 18.23 3.76
CA ALA A 13 18.44 17.47 3.73
C ALA A 13 17.70 16.75 3.46
N LEU A 14 17.36 16.54 3.46
CA LEU A 14 16.63 15.97 3.23
C LEU A 14 16.13 15.05 2.85
N ALA A 15 15.90 14.74 2.56
CA ALA A 15 15.47 14.01 2.16
C ALA A 15 14.93 13.05 2.12
N HIS A 16 14.60 12.71 2.15
CA HIS A 16 14.17 11.90 2.12
C HIS A 16 13.50 10.93 2.18
N ALA A 17 13.48 10.53 2.36
CA ALA A 17 12.77 9.69 2.73
C ALA A 17 11.90 9.03 1.96
N GLN A 18 11.70 9.29 1.06
CA GLN A 18 10.78 8.76 0.39
C GLN A 18 10.79 7.42 0.12
N ASP A 19 11.75 6.84 0.15
CA ASP A 19 11.72 5.50 -0.15
C ASP A 19 11.45 4.68 0.97
N ALA A 20 11.03 5.23 1.97
CA ALA A 20 10.73 4.44 3.10
C ALA A 20 9.62 3.50 2.83
N LYS A 21 9.51 2.43 3.58
CA LYS A 21 8.45 1.55 3.49
C LYS A 21 7.20 2.21 3.81
N PRO A 22 6.10 1.72 3.29
CA PRO A 22 4.80 2.31 3.59
C PRO A 22 4.54 2.22 5.07
N GLU A 23 4.03 3.29 5.61
CA GLU A 23 3.67 3.29 7.00
C GLU A 23 2.21 3.04 7.15
N GLY A 24 1.81 2.54 8.27
CA GLY A 24 0.43 2.28 8.56
C GLY A 24 -0.02 0.96 8.01
N SER A 25 -1.25 0.66 8.27
CA SER A 25 -1.83 -0.60 7.85
C SER A 25 -2.58 -0.44 6.55
N LEU A 26 -2.96 -1.56 5.99
CA LEU A 26 -3.75 -1.58 4.78
C LEU A 26 -5.00 -0.73 4.94
N THR A 27 -5.71 -0.90 6.04
CA THR A 27 -6.99 -0.22 6.22
C THR A 27 -6.85 1.26 6.52
N SER A 28 -5.66 1.73 6.85
CA SER A 28 -5.46 3.16 7.06
C SER A 28 -4.95 3.83 5.81
N ASN A 29 -4.70 3.08 4.76
CA ASN A 29 -4.23 3.62 3.49
C ASN A 29 -5.40 4.28 2.76
N PRO A 30 -5.31 5.58 2.44
CA PRO A 30 -6.42 6.26 1.75
C PRO A 30 -6.79 5.62 0.42
N VAL A 31 -5.83 5.02 -0.26
CA VAL A 31 -6.12 4.32 -1.52
C VAL A 31 -7.01 3.13 -1.24
N TYR A 32 -6.71 2.38 -0.16
CA TYR A 32 -7.54 1.26 0.21
C TYR A 32 -8.96 1.73 0.53
N GLU A 33 -9.07 2.77 1.33
CA GLU A 33 -10.37 3.27 1.72
C GLU A 33 -11.22 3.68 0.53
N LYS A 34 -10.60 4.31 -0.42
CA LYS A 34 -11.32 4.81 -1.55
C LYS A 34 -11.64 3.75 -2.60
N SER A 35 -10.71 2.86 -2.84
CA SER A 35 -10.82 1.93 -3.97
C SER A 35 -11.14 0.49 -3.62
N CYS A 36 -10.87 0.08 -2.42
CA CYS A 36 -10.97 -1.33 -2.06
C CYS A 36 -12.03 -1.61 -1.00
N ALA A 37 -12.19 -0.70 -0.07
CA ALA A 37 -13.06 -0.93 1.08
C ALA A 37 -14.51 -1.17 0.73
N LYS A 38 -14.98 -0.59 -0.36
CA LYS A 38 -16.39 -0.77 -0.70
C LYS A 38 -16.74 -2.23 -0.94
N CYS A 39 -15.79 -3.03 -1.36
CA CYS A 39 -16.04 -4.44 -1.56
C CYS A 39 -15.41 -5.31 -0.49
N HIS A 40 -14.21 -4.96 -0.04
CA HIS A 40 -13.51 -5.77 0.94
C HIS A 40 -13.76 -5.36 2.39
N GLY A 41 -14.48 -4.26 2.59
CA GLY A 41 -14.83 -3.83 3.94
C GLY A 41 -13.87 -2.83 4.51
N LYS A 42 -14.37 -1.99 5.42
CA LYS A 42 -13.56 -1.01 6.06
C LYS A 42 -12.44 -1.61 6.85
N THR A 43 -12.65 -2.79 7.39
CA THR A 43 -11.65 -3.49 8.19
C THR A 43 -10.97 -4.59 7.41
N ALA A 44 -11.24 -4.69 6.11
CA ALA A 44 -10.67 -5.70 5.22
C ALA A 44 -11.15 -7.12 5.55
N GLU A 45 -12.22 -7.24 6.33
CA GLU A 45 -12.76 -8.55 6.67
C GLU A 45 -13.71 -9.10 5.63
N GLY A 46 -13.90 -8.39 4.55
CA GLY A 46 -14.80 -8.81 3.49
C GLY A 46 -16.19 -8.28 3.72
N ARG A 47 -16.98 -8.35 2.68
CA ARG A 47 -18.39 -7.97 2.75
C ARG A 47 -19.19 -9.01 2.00
N PHE A 48 -20.31 -9.38 2.60
CA PHE A 48 -21.15 -10.39 2.01
C PHE A 48 -21.50 -10.03 0.58
N MET A 49 -21.24 -10.97 -0.34
CA MET A 49 -21.55 -10.82 -1.75
C MET A 49 -20.83 -9.66 -2.46
N ALA A 50 -19.86 -9.05 -1.84
CA ALA A 50 -19.13 -7.98 -2.48
C ALA A 50 -17.67 -8.33 -2.68
N GLY A 51 -17.01 -8.82 -1.66
CA GLY A 51 -15.61 -9.20 -1.78
C GLY A 51 -15.17 -10.04 -0.61
N PRO A 52 -14.16 -10.87 -0.81
CA PRO A 52 -13.68 -11.75 0.25
C PRO A 52 -12.82 -11.03 1.27
N SER A 53 -12.59 -11.68 2.37
CA SER A 53 -11.72 -11.15 3.41
C SER A 53 -10.29 -11.08 2.89
N LEU A 54 -9.62 -10.00 3.20
CA LEU A 54 -8.20 -9.86 2.88
C LEU A 54 -7.34 -10.22 4.08
N LEU A 55 -7.98 -10.60 5.19
CA LEU A 55 -7.26 -11.01 6.38
C LEU A 55 -7.08 -12.52 6.46
N SER A 56 -7.70 -13.25 5.55
CA SER A 56 -7.64 -14.71 5.59
C SER A 56 -6.22 -15.18 5.25
N GLY A 57 -5.91 -16.39 5.68
CA GLY A 57 -4.61 -16.97 5.38
C GLY A 57 -4.38 -17.09 3.89
N LYS A 58 -5.45 -17.33 3.14
CA LYS A 58 -5.33 -17.45 1.71
C LYS A 58 -4.85 -16.14 1.09
N ALA A 59 -5.45 -15.03 1.49
CA ALA A 59 -5.08 -13.74 0.94
C ALA A 59 -3.69 -13.31 1.39
N THR A 60 -3.40 -13.46 2.68
CA THR A 60 -2.14 -12.96 3.21
C THR A 60 -0.95 -13.82 2.80
N ALA A 61 -1.20 -15.03 2.31
CA ALA A 61 -0.13 -15.90 1.88
C ALA A 61 0.18 -15.82 0.39
N MET A 62 -0.58 -15.03 -0.35
CA MET A 62 -0.33 -14.89 -1.77
C MET A 62 1.01 -14.21 -2.03
N SER A 63 1.63 -14.58 -3.14
CA SER A 63 2.91 -13.99 -3.51
C SER A 63 2.71 -12.54 -3.95
N THR A 64 3.79 -11.78 -3.93
CA THR A 64 3.78 -10.42 -4.40
C THR A 64 3.28 -10.34 -5.83
N THR A 65 3.76 -11.26 -6.67
CA THR A 65 3.37 -11.26 -8.08
C THR A 65 1.88 -11.52 -8.25
N ASP A 66 1.35 -12.48 -7.51
CA ASP A 66 -0.07 -12.81 -7.63
C ASP A 66 -0.95 -11.65 -7.15
N LEU A 67 -0.60 -11.05 -6.02
CA LEU A 67 -1.37 -9.93 -5.50
C LEU A 67 -1.34 -8.76 -6.46
N ARG A 68 -0.16 -8.47 -6.99
CA ARG A 68 -0.02 -7.38 -7.92
C ARG A 68 -0.84 -7.64 -9.19
N ASN A 69 -0.81 -8.86 -9.68
CA ASN A 69 -1.57 -9.19 -10.89
C ASN A 69 -3.07 -9.06 -10.67
N ILE A 70 -3.56 -9.48 -9.51
CA ILE A 70 -4.98 -9.39 -9.23
C ILE A 70 -5.42 -7.93 -9.15
N ILE A 71 -4.66 -7.10 -8.50
CA ILE A 71 -5.02 -5.69 -8.38
C ILE A 71 -4.93 -5.01 -9.74
N THR A 72 -3.87 -5.29 -10.46
CA THR A 72 -3.64 -4.63 -11.74
C THR A 72 -4.69 -5.03 -12.78
N ASN A 73 -4.94 -6.31 -12.88
CA ASN A 73 -5.78 -6.84 -13.95
C ASN A 73 -7.19 -7.23 -13.56
N GLY A 74 -7.46 -7.28 -12.27
CA GLY A 74 -8.77 -7.70 -11.80
C GLY A 74 -8.90 -9.21 -11.77
N LYS A 75 -9.98 -9.68 -11.18
CA LYS A 75 -10.26 -11.09 -11.13
C LYS A 75 -11.72 -11.28 -10.81
N ARG A 76 -12.43 -11.98 -11.69
CA ARG A 76 -13.86 -12.20 -11.52
C ARG A 76 -14.58 -10.87 -11.41
N HIS A 77 -15.21 -10.62 -10.27
CA HIS A 77 -15.95 -9.37 -10.10
C HIS A 77 -15.11 -8.21 -9.65
N MET A 78 -13.86 -8.46 -9.32
CA MET A 78 -12.97 -7.39 -8.91
C MET A 78 -12.49 -6.66 -10.16
N PRO A 79 -12.70 -5.34 -10.24
CA PRO A 79 -12.27 -4.60 -11.42
C PRO A 79 -10.75 -4.45 -11.44
N LYS A 80 -10.24 -4.09 -12.60
CA LYS A 80 -8.81 -3.85 -12.72
C LYS A 80 -8.51 -2.42 -12.32
N PHE A 81 -7.33 -2.22 -11.81
CA PHE A 81 -6.92 -0.91 -11.35
C PHE A 81 -5.69 -0.38 -12.06
N ASP A 82 -5.32 -1.00 -13.17
CA ASP A 82 -4.09 -0.62 -13.86
C ASP A 82 -4.08 0.83 -14.33
N GLU A 83 -5.25 1.39 -14.57
CA GLU A 83 -5.33 2.78 -15.00
C GLU A 83 -5.77 3.73 -13.89
N LYS A 84 -6.23 3.17 -12.79
CA LYS A 84 -6.73 3.98 -11.70
C LYS A 84 -5.71 4.21 -10.60
N LEU A 85 -4.76 3.31 -10.50
CA LEU A 85 -3.72 3.39 -9.47
C LEU A 85 -2.37 3.32 -10.13
N SER A 86 -1.42 4.04 -9.58
CA SER A 86 -0.06 3.97 -10.09
C SER A 86 0.58 2.68 -9.64
N SER A 87 1.66 2.31 -10.28
CA SER A 87 2.42 1.16 -9.89
C SER A 87 2.89 1.26 -8.45
N ALA A 88 3.30 2.46 -8.04
CA ALA A 88 3.76 2.67 -6.67
C ALA A 88 2.63 2.49 -5.67
N GLU A 89 1.43 2.96 -6.01
CA GLU A 89 0.29 2.78 -5.12
C GLU A 89 -0.05 1.31 -4.96
N ILE A 90 0.04 0.56 -6.05
CA ILE A 90 -0.23 -0.88 -5.99
C ILE A 90 0.84 -1.58 -5.15
N ASP A 91 2.10 -1.18 -5.29
CA ASP A 91 3.17 -1.76 -4.50
C ASP A 91 2.94 -1.58 -3.00
N VAL A 92 2.48 -0.40 -2.60
CA VAL A 92 2.22 -0.14 -1.20
C VAL A 92 1.09 -1.04 -0.70
N LEU A 93 0.03 -1.18 -1.49
CA LEU A 93 -1.08 -2.05 -1.10
C LEU A 93 -0.62 -3.49 -0.94
N VAL A 94 0.19 -3.97 -1.86
CA VAL A 94 0.69 -5.34 -1.79
C VAL A 94 1.54 -5.53 -0.53
N ASP A 95 2.42 -4.58 -0.23
CA ASP A 95 3.25 -4.67 0.96
C ASP A 95 2.39 -4.70 2.21
N GLN A 96 1.36 -3.88 2.25
CA GLN A 96 0.49 -3.83 3.43
C GLN A 96 -0.34 -5.09 3.57
N LEU A 97 -0.76 -5.66 2.46
CA LEU A 97 -1.47 -6.94 2.51
C LEU A 97 -0.58 -8.02 3.08
N GLN A 98 0.66 -8.07 2.62
CA GLN A 98 1.57 -9.10 3.10
C GLN A 98 2.02 -8.88 4.53
N ALA A 99 2.06 -7.63 4.96
CA ALA A 99 2.47 -7.33 6.32
C ALA A 99 1.50 -7.92 7.33
N GLN A 100 0.24 -8.12 6.95
CA GLN A 100 -0.74 -8.71 7.85
C GLN A 100 -0.37 -10.12 8.22
N ASN A 101 0.24 -10.84 7.31
CA ASN A 101 0.65 -12.20 7.59
C ASN A 101 1.74 -12.26 8.64
N LYS A 102 2.55 -11.25 8.71
CA LYS A 102 3.66 -11.24 9.66
C LYS A 102 3.25 -10.88 11.07
N LYS A 103 2.06 -10.38 11.24
CA LYS A 103 1.62 -10.01 12.56
C LYS A 103 1.06 -11.15 13.37
N LYS A 104 0.95 -12.30 12.79
CA LYS A 104 0.44 -13.42 13.52
C LYS A 104 1.47 -14.11 14.39
#